data_5f184e87904eb463fc668a767c16318a
#
_entry.id   5f184e87904eb463fc668a767c16318a
#
_cell.length_a   1.000
_cell.length_b   1.000
_cell.length_c   1.000
_cell.angle_alpha   90.00
_cell.angle_beta   90.00
_cell.angle_gamma   90.00
#
_symmetry.space_group_name_H-M   'P 1'
#
loop_
_entity.id
_entity.type
_entity.pdbx_description
1 polymer ?
#
loop_
_entity_poly.entity_id
_entity_poly.type
_entity_poly.pdbx_seq_one_letter_code
_entity_poly.pdbx_strand_id
1 'polypeptide(L)'
;MEGPRRACNPLVFCVNEERIYDLFMEIVKFEELQLDERIIRAITEMGFEEASPIQAQAIPVVMEGRDMIGQAQTGTGKTAAFGLPLLQRVDPKVKKLQAIVLLPTRELAIQVAEELRRFAKFMHGVK
;
A
#
# COMPACT_ATOMS: atom_id res chain seq x y z
N MET A 1 -4.58 -22.43 -21.17
CA MET A 1 -3.19 -22.00 -21.40
C MET A 1 -2.75 -21.18 -20.19
N GLU A 2 -2.04 -21.79 -19.29
CA GLU A 2 -1.44 -21.05 -18.16
C GLU A 2 -0.24 -20.31 -18.71
N GLY A 3 -0.28 -18.97 -18.68
CA GLY A 3 0.89 -18.15 -18.95
C GLY A 3 1.99 -18.43 -17.92
N PRO A 4 3.27 -18.21 -18.25
CA PRO A 4 4.38 -18.52 -17.36
C PRO A 4 4.17 -17.81 -16.02
N ARG A 5 4.08 -18.59 -14.96
CA ARG A 5 4.19 -18.06 -13.59
C ARG A 5 5.52 -17.33 -13.54
N ARG A 6 5.49 -16.02 -13.44
CA ARG A 6 6.71 -15.25 -13.19
C ARG A 6 7.28 -15.80 -11.89
N ALA A 7 8.43 -16.44 -11.98
CA ALA A 7 9.19 -16.85 -10.83
C ALA A 7 9.37 -15.61 -9.96
N CYS A 8 8.83 -15.64 -8.74
CA CYS A 8 9.12 -14.63 -7.73
C CYS A 8 10.63 -14.64 -7.53
N ASN A 9 11.28 -13.62 -8.04
CA ASN A 9 12.68 -13.40 -7.74
C ASN A 9 12.71 -12.81 -6.32
N PRO A 10 13.20 -13.51 -5.31
CA PRO A 10 13.17 -13.05 -3.94
C PRO A 10 14.26 -12.00 -3.70
N LEU A 11 14.12 -10.84 -4.27
CA LEU A 11 14.77 -9.66 -3.76
C LEU A 11 13.92 -9.14 -2.61
N VAL A 12 14.12 -9.71 -1.43
CA VAL A 12 13.57 -9.18 -0.19
C VAL A 12 14.18 -7.80 0.04
N PHE A 13 13.40 -6.78 -0.20
CA PHE A 13 13.81 -5.41 0.11
C PHE A 13 13.41 -5.12 1.56
N CYS A 14 14.39 -5.05 2.45
CA CYS A 14 14.16 -4.69 3.84
C CYS A 14 14.22 -3.17 3.97
N VAL A 15 13.07 -2.55 4.18
CA VAL A 15 12.97 -1.12 4.47
C VAL A 15 13.05 -0.94 5.98
N ASN A 16 14.13 -0.38 6.47
CA ASN A 16 14.31 -0.06 7.89
C ASN A 16 14.35 1.46 8.06
N GLU A 17 13.44 2.00 8.86
CA GLU A 17 13.31 3.44 9.12
C GLU A 17 14.62 4.08 9.62
N GLU A 18 15.43 3.37 10.40
CA GLU A 18 16.66 3.92 10.96
C GLU A 18 17.76 4.25 9.92
N ARG A 19 17.72 3.64 8.75
CA ARG A 19 18.67 3.92 7.66
C ARG A 19 18.25 5.04 6.72
N ILE A 20 17.04 5.55 6.87
CA ILE A 20 16.39 6.46 5.91
C ILE A 20 16.60 7.91 6.30
N TYR A 21 16.77 8.19 7.59
CA TYR A 21 16.95 9.56 8.08
C TYR A 21 18.21 10.26 7.54
N ASP A 22 19.18 9.49 7.05
CA ASP A 22 20.46 10.06 6.61
C ASP A 22 20.56 10.33 5.10
N LEU A 23 19.65 9.85 4.27
CA LEU A 23 19.89 9.92 2.83
C LEU A 23 19.01 10.88 2.03
N PHE A 24 17.76 11.14 2.37
CA PHE A 24 16.93 12.09 1.61
C PHE A 24 15.74 12.60 2.41
N MET A 25 15.81 13.85 2.84
CA MET A 25 14.64 14.66 3.24
C MET A 25 13.92 15.19 1.99
N GLU A 26 13.64 14.37 1.00
CA GLU A 26 12.71 14.76 -0.05
C GLU A 26 11.29 14.45 0.41
N ILE A 27 10.50 15.50 0.55
CA ILE A 27 9.05 15.40 0.79
C ILE A 27 8.43 14.83 -0.47
N VAL A 28 7.97 13.59 -0.42
CA VAL A 28 7.28 12.94 -1.53
C VAL A 28 5.78 13.13 -1.37
N LYS A 29 5.15 13.73 -2.36
CA LYS A 29 3.69 13.84 -2.39
C LYS A 29 3.06 12.57 -2.93
N PHE A 30 1.88 12.23 -2.44
CA PHE A 30 1.15 11.04 -2.93
C PHE A 30 0.85 11.10 -4.43
N GLU A 31 0.66 12.29 -4.99
CA GLU A 31 0.45 12.52 -6.42
C GLU A 31 1.62 12.04 -7.29
N GLU A 32 2.84 12.02 -6.74
CA GLU A 32 4.04 11.57 -7.42
C GLU A 32 4.19 10.04 -7.46
N LEU A 33 3.41 9.33 -6.65
CA LEU A 33 3.48 7.87 -6.50
C LEU A 33 2.68 7.08 -7.55
N GLN A 34 2.13 7.76 -8.56
CA GLN A 34 1.39 7.15 -9.67
C GLN A 34 0.19 6.28 -9.24
N LEU A 35 -0.47 6.69 -8.17
CA LEU A 35 -1.69 6.04 -7.70
C LEU A 35 -2.91 6.46 -8.56
N ASP A 36 -3.92 5.58 -8.61
CA ASP A 36 -5.20 5.86 -9.28
C ASP A 36 -5.86 7.12 -8.69
N GLU A 37 -6.44 7.96 -9.55
CA GLU A 37 -7.09 9.23 -9.15
C GLU A 37 -8.17 9.01 -8.07
N ARG A 38 -8.86 7.89 -8.10
CA ARG A 38 -9.90 7.54 -7.10
C ARG A 38 -9.29 7.32 -5.72
N ILE A 39 -8.08 6.74 -5.66
CA ILE A 39 -7.32 6.53 -4.43
C ILE A 39 -6.78 7.88 -3.95
N ILE A 40 -6.14 8.65 -4.82
CA ILE A 40 -5.62 9.98 -4.50
C ILE A 40 -6.74 10.86 -3.92
N ARG A 41 -7.90 10.90 -4.56
CA ARG A 41 -9.05 11.67 -4.07
C ARG A 41 -9.47 11.23 -2.68
N ALA A 42 -9.53 9.92 -2.41
CA ALA A 42 -9.93 9.40 -1.11
C ALA A 42 -8.94 9.80 0.00
N ILE A 43 -7.64 9.65 -0.24
CA ILE A 43 -6.62 10.00 0.76
C ILE A 43 -6.49 11.51 0.96
N THR A 44 -6.67 12.32 -0.08
CA THR A 44 -6.70 13.79 0.04
C THR A 44 -7.86 14.25 0.92
N GLU A 45 -9.06 13.67 0.75
CA GLU A 45 -10.19 13.96 1.65
C GLU A 45 -9.93 13.54 3.11
N MET A 46 -9.04 12.59 3.33
CA MET A 46 -8.59 12.16 4.67
C MET A 46 -7.47 13.04 5.23
N GLY A 47 -6.99 14.03 4.48
CA GLY A 47 -5.92 14.93 4.89
C GLY A 47 -4.50 14.41 4.63
N PHE A 48 -4.34 13.39 3.79
CA PHE A 48 -3.04 12.89 3.37
C PHE A 48 -2.52 13.73 2.21
N GLU A 49 -1.46 14.48 2.43
CA GLU A 49 -0.79 15.29 1.39
C GLU A 49 0.59 14.75 1.07
N GLU A 50 1.35 14.44 2.12
CA GLU A 50 2.74 13.99 2.03
C GLU A 50 2.85 12.53 2.48
N ALA A 51 3.62 11.76 1.73
CA ALA A 51 3.89 10.37 2.08
C ALA A 51 4.94 10.29 3.21
N SER A 52 4.68 9.47 4.20
CA SER A 52 5.69 9.13 5.20
C SER A 52 6.85 8.34 4.57
N PRO A 53 8.03 8.27 5.20
CA PRO A 53 9.16 7.53 4.64
C PRO A 53 8.85 6.09 4.26
N ILE A 54 8.10 5.36 5.10
CA ILE A 54 7.70 3.98 4.79
C ILE A 54 6.76 3.91 3.59
N GLN A 55 5.84 4.87 3.45
CA GLN A 55 4.92 4.93 2.32
C GLN A 55 5.66 5.25 1.01
N ALA A 56 6.53 6.26 1.03
CA ALA A 56 7.30 6.68 -0.14
C ALA A 56 8.18 5.56 -0.70
N GLN A 57 8.71 4.71 0.16
CA GLN A 57 9.57 3.59 -0.25
C GLN A 57 8.80 2.32 -0.58
N ALA A 58 7.78 1.98 0.21
CA ALA A 58 7.04 0.74 0.04
C ALA A 58 6.12 0.77 -1.19
N ILE A 59 5.40 1.87 -1.40
CA ILE A 59 4.40 1.95 -2.46
C ILE A 59 4.99 1.66 -3.84
N PRO A 60 6.09 2.29 -4.29
CA PRO A 60 6.67 1.98 -5.60
C PRO A 60 7.11 0.53 -5.75
N VAL A 61 7.72 -0.05 -4.72
CA VAL A 61 8.21 -1.44 -4.72
C VAL A 61 7.06 -2.43 -4.88
N VAL A 62 5.98 -2.23 -4.13
CA VAL A 62 4.79 -3.08 -4.22
C VAL A 62 4.06 -2.89 -5.54
N MET A 63 4.03 -1.67 -6.07
CA MET A 63 3.45 -1.37 -7.38
C MET A 63 4.17 -2.09 -8.53
N GLU A 64 5.49 -2.25 -8.43
CA GLU A 64 6.28 -3.05 -9.38
C GLU A 64 6.01 -4.57 -9.25
N GLY A 65 5.24 -5.00 -8.25
CA GLY A 65 4.92 -6.40 -8.00
C GLY A 65 6.04 -7.18 -7.34
N ARG A 66 6.95 -6.51 -6.67
CA ARG A 66 8.03 -7.13 -5.91
C ARG A 66 7.59 -7.46 -4.48
N ASP A 67 8.18 -8.50 -3.93
CA ASP A 67 8.04 -8.83 -2.52
C ASP A 67 8.86 -7.86 -1.67
N MET A 68 8.35 -7.51 -0.49
CA MET A 68 9.08 -6.66 0.43
C MET A 68 8.78 -7.00 1.89
N ILE A 69 9.72 -6.69 2.75
CA ILE A 69 9.53 -6.64 4.20
C ILE A 69 9.70 -5.19 4.61
N GLY A 70 8.66 -4.59 5.16
CA GLY A 70 8.67 -3.22 5.69
C GLY A 70 8.52 -3.24 7.20
N GLN A 71 9.41 -2.54 7.89
CA GLN A 71 9.36 -2.35 9.34
C GLN A 71 9.35 -0.86 9.66
N ALA A 72 8.34 -0.43 10.40
CA ALA A 72 8.19 0.95 10.82
C ALA A 72 7.52 0.99 12.20
N GLN A 73 7.71 2.10 12.91
CA GLN A 73 7.08 2.32 14.21
C GLN A 73 5.56 2.50 14.07
N THR A 74 4.85 2.36 15.19
CA THR A 74 3.41 2.61 15.26
C THR A 74 3.09 4.06 14.89
N GLY A 75 2.03 4.28 14.11
CA GLY A 75 1.59 5.63 13.72
C GLY A 75 2.31 6.22 12.49
N THR A 76 3.15 5.45 11.78
CA THR A 76 3.88 5.89 10.59
C THR A 76 3.12 5.67 9.27
N GLY A 77 1.88 5.18 9.33
CA GLY A 77 1.06 4.95 8.14
C GLY A 77 1.36 3.65 7.40
N LYS A 78 1.76 2.59 8.11
CA LYS A 78 2.02 1.28 7.52
C LYS A 78 0.83 0.72 6.74
N THR A 79 -0.38 0.93 7.21
CA THR A 79 -1.60 0.45 6.53
C THR A 79 -1.72 1.05 5.12
N ALA A 80 -1.47 2.34 4.97
CA ALA A 80 -1.47 2.98 3.66
C ALA A 80 -0.30 2.48 2.78
N ALA A 81 0.86 2.21 3.37
CA ALA A 81 2.03 1.74 2.65
C ALA A 81 1.78 0.43 1.88
N PHE A 82 1.03 -0.52 2.45
CA PHE A 82 0.62 -1.74 1.75
C PHE A 82 -0.78 -1.66 1.15
N GLY A 83 -1.70 -0.94 1.79
CA GLY A 83 -3.10 -0.89 1.41
C GLY A 83 -3.36 -0.13 0.11
N LEU A 84 -2.69 1.00 -0.11
CA LEU A 84 -2.86 1.79 -1.32
C LEU A 84 -2.41 1.02 -2.57
N PRO A 85 -1.20 0.43 -2.63
CA PRO A 85 -0.79 -0.35 -3.79
C PRO A 85 -1.59 -1.66 -3.94
N LEU A 86 -2.06 -2.25 -2.84
CA LEU A 86 -2.95 -3.41 -2.89
C LEU A 86 -4.26 -3.05 -3.59
N LEU A 87 -4.90 -1.95 -3.22
CA LEU A 87 -6.13 -1.47 -3.85
C LEU A 87 -5.93 -1.11 -5.32
N GLN A 88 -4.78 -0.56 -5.68
CA GLN A 88 -4.41 -0.26 -7.06
C GLN A 88 -4.41 -1.52 -7.95
N ARG A 89 -4.05 -2.67 -7.40
CA ARG A 89 -3.96 -3.95 -8.12
C ARG A 89 -5.26 -4.74 -8.16
N VAL A 90 -6.22 -4.38 -7.33
CA VAL A 90 -7.53 -5.04 -7.30
C VAL A 90 -8.39 -4.53 -8.45
N ASP A 91 -8.95 -5.45 -9.23
CA ASP A 91 -9.96 -5.13 -10.25
C ASP A 91 -11.37 -5.27 -9.67
N PRO A 92 -12.11 -4.17 -9.47
CA PRO A 92 -13.47 -4.20 -8.92
C PRO A 92 -14.48 -5.02 -9.74
N LYS A 93 -14.17 -5.28 -11.02
CA LYS A 93 -15.04 -6.06 -11.91
C LYS A 93 -14.90 -7.57 -11.69
N VAL A 94 -13.76 -7.99 -11.17
CA VAL A 94 -13.47 -9.41 -10.91
C VAL A 94 -14.04 -9.81 -9.56
N LYS A 95 -15.06 -10.66 -9.58
CA LYS A 95 -15.76 -11.12 -8.37
C LYS A 95 -15.14 -12.41 -7.81
N LYS A 96 -13.85 -12.37 -7.57
CA LYS A 96 -13.07 -13.44 -6.95
C LYS A 96 -12.18 -12.86 -5.87
N LEU A 97 -11.70 -13.70 -4.98
CA LEU A 97 -10.69 -13.32 -4.02
C LEU A 97 -9.39 -12.93 -4.74
N GLN A 98 -8.93 -11.71 -4.57
CA GLN A 98 -7.75 -11.16 -5.25
C GLN A 98 -6.60 -10.85 -4.29
N ALA A 99 -6.91 -10.57 -3.03
CA ALA A 99 -5.92 -10.27 -2.01
C ALA A 99 -6.34 -10.80 -0.65
N ILE A 100 -5.36 -11.16 0.17
CA ILE A 100 -5.55 -11.57 1.57
C ILE A 100 -4.59 -10.77 2.43
N VAL A 101 -5.09 -10.21 3.53
CA VAL A 101 -4.29 -9.54 4.55
C VAL A 101 -4.44 -10.31 5.87
N LEU A 102 -3.32 -10.82 6.39
CA LEU A 102 -3.27 -11.54 7.65
C LEU A 102 -2.83 -10.60 8.78
N LEU A 103 -3.54 -10.61 9.87
CA LEU A 103 -3.34 -9.73 11.00
C LEU A 103 -3.35 -10.52 12.31
N PRO A 104 -2.56 -10.10 13.32
CA PRO A 104 -2.38 -10.90 14.54
C PRO A 104 -3.60 -10.92 15.46
N THR A 105 -4.47 -9.89 15.39
CA THR A 105 -5.65 -9.79 16.24
C THR A 105 -6.89 -9.40 15.45
N ARG A 106 -8.05 -9.76 15.97
CA ARG A 106 -9.35 -9.39 15.39
C ARG A 106 -9.56 -7.87 15.38
N GLU A 107 -9.18 -7.20 16.46
CA GLU A 107 -9.30 -5.74 16.60
C GLU A 107 -8.50 -5.02 15.54
N LEU A 108 -7.26 -5.45 15.29
CA LEU A 108 -6.43 -4.89 14.24
C LEU A 108 -6.99 -5.20 12.84
N ALA A 109 -7.57 -6.38 12.64
CA ALA A 109 -8.22 -6.73 11.38
C ALA A 109 -9.41 -5.82 11.08
N ILE A 110 -10.21 -5.47 12.07
CA ILE A 110 -11.32 -4.53 11.93
C ILE A 110 -10.80 -3.13 11.57
N GLN A 111 -9.79 -2.62 12.28
CA GLN A 111 -9.19 -1.32 12.02
C GLN A 111 -8.64 -1.22 10.60
N VAL A 112 -7.87 -2.20 10.17
CA VAL A 112 -7.30 -2.24 8.82
C VAL A 112 -8.39 -2.34 7.76
N ALA A 113 -9.42 -3.14 7.98
CA ALA A 113 -10.54 -3.26 7.05
C ALA A 113 -11.30 -1.92 6.90
N GLU A 114 -11.51 -1.20 8.00
CA GLU A 114 -12.15 0.13 7.96
C GLU A 114 -11.28 1.14 7.22
N GLU A 115 -9.99 1.13 7.45
CA GLU A 115 -9.05 2.03 6.78
C GLU A 115 -8.98 1.74 5.29
N LEU A 116 -8.89 0.47 4.88
CA LEU A 116 -8.95 0.07 3.48
C LEU A 116 -10.25 0.50 2.79
N ARG A 117 -11.40 0.41 3.49
CA ARG A 117 -12.68 0.90 2.96
C ARG A 117 -12.67 2.42 2.74
N ARG A 118 -12.02 3.18 3.61
CA ARG A 118 -11.86 4.63 3.44
C ARG A 118 -11.01 4.94 2.21
N PHE A 119 -9.89 4.24 2.02
CA PHE A 119 -9.06 4.39 0.83
C PHE A 119 -9.79 4.01 -0.46
N ALA A 120 -10.65 3.01 -0.40
CA ALA A 120 -11.45 2.53 -1.54
C ALA A 120 -12.77 3.31 -1.73
N LYS A 121 -12.99 4.42 -1.04
CA LYS A 121 -14.26 5.18 -1.03
C LYS A 121 -14.83 5.44 -2.43
N PHE A 122 -13.99 5.73 -3.40
CA PHE A 122 -14.38 6.02 -4.78
C PHE A 122 -14.18 4.84 -5.74
N MET A 123 -13.80 3.68 -5.23
CA MET A 123 -13.63 2.44 -5.99
C MET A 123 -14.88 1.56 -5.83
N HIS A 124 -15.88 1.77 -6.69
CA HIS A 124 -17.12 1.00 -6.63
C HIS A 124 -16.87 -0.48 -6.96
N GLY A 125 -17.38 -1.37 -6.11
CA GLY A 125 -17.29 -2.82 -6.29
C GLY A 125 -16.19 -3.54 -5.49
N VAL A 126 -15.35 -2.81 -4.79
CA VAL A 126 -14.42 -3.38 -3.79
C VAL A 126 -15.20 -3.65 -2.51
N LYS A 127 -15.07 -4.88 -1.97
CA LYS A 127 -15.75 -5.32 -0.74
C LYS A 127 -14.75 -5.92 0.23
#